data_28fcf757c128eefe2c8bcda01e451109
#
_entry.id   28fcf757c128eefe2c8bcda01e451109
#
_cell.length_a   1.000
_cell.length_b   1.000
_cell.length_c   1.000
_cell.angle_alpha   90.00
_cell.angle_beta   90.00
_cell.angle_gamma   90.00
#
_symmetry.space_group_name_H-M   'P 1'
#
loop_
_entity.id
_entity.type
_entity.pdbx_description
1 polymer ?
#
loop_
_entity_poly.entity_id
_entity_poly.type
_entity_poly.pdbx_seq_one_letter_code
_entity_poly.pdbx_strand_id
1 'polypeptide(L)'
;MVQQIESERKFLITKPLNFTDWPVDAREIKITQMYLSLEREGAVERVRIKEDEGRVSIILCMKEHLAPGVNRETEVEISNAEWMMLQEKIDTTRGTIRKTRYV
;
A
#
# COMPACT_ATOMS: atom_id res chain seq x y z
N MET A 1 4.42 12.01 9.48
CA MET A 1 5.03 10.69 9.26
C MET A 1 4.58 9.73 10.35
N VAL A 2 4.12 8.58 9.97
CA VAL A 2 3.72 7.52 10.90
C VAL A 2 4.69 6.35 10.76
N GLN A 3 5.18 5.85 11.88
CA GLN A 3 6.05 4.68 11.93
C GLN A 3 5.47 3.67 12.91
N GLN A 4 5.42 2.40 12.50
CA GLN A 4 4.88 1.33 13.33
C GLN A 4 5.62 0.01 13.10
N ILE A 5 5.56 -0.86 14.10
CA ILE A 5 6.06 -2.23 13.98
C ILE A 5 4.87 -3.14 13.70
N GLU A 6 4.98 -3.93 12.64
CA GLU A 6 3.95 -4.88 12.24
C GLU A 6 4.40 -6.32 12.49
N SER A 7 3.45 -7.12 12.95
CA SER A 7 3.59 -8.58 12.99
C SER A 7 2.47 -9.17 12.14
N GLU A 8 2.84 -9.92 11.12
CA GLU A 8 1.89 -10.45 10.15
C GLU A 8 1.89 -11.96 10.12
N ARG A 9 0.69 -12.53 9.92
CA ARG A 9 0.49 -13.92 9.56
C ARG A 9 -0.38 -13.98 8.32
N LYS A 10 -0.02 -14.83 7.37
CA LYS A 10 -0.80 -15.02 6.15
C LYS A 10 -1.64 -16.27 6.27
N PHE A 11 -2.93 -16.14 5.98
CA PHE A 11 -3.88 -17.23 5.99
C PHE A 11 -4.41 -17.47 4.58
N LEU A 12 -4.52 -18.75 4.21
CA LEU A 12 -5.13 -19.11 2.93
C LEU A 12 -6.66 -19.06 3.06
N ILE A 13 -7.30 -18.33 2.16
CA ILE A 13 -8.75 -18.31 2.05
C ILE A 13 -9.18 -19.55 1.26
N THR A 14 -9.87 -20.47 1.93
CA THR A 14 -10.30 -21.74 1.34
C THR A 14 -11.71 -21.72 0.77
N LYS A 15 -12.48 -20.64 1.04
CA LYS A 15 -13.83 -20.48 0.53
C LYS A 15 -13.93 -19.18 -0.27
N PRO A 16 -14.69 -19.14 -1.38
CA PRO A 16 -14.93 -17.91 -2.11
C PRO A 16 -15.58 -16.86 -1.22
N LEU A 17 -15.15 -15.60 -1.40
CA LEU A 17 -15.82 -14.49 -0.75
C LEU A 17 -17.18 -14.26 -1.40
N ASN A 18 -18.23 -14.15 -0.57
CA ASN A 18 -19.56 -13.85 -1.04
C ASN A 18 -19.86 -12.37 -0.80
N PHE A 19 -19.92 -11.58 -1.87
CA PHE A 19 -20.14 -10.13 -1.79
C PHE A 19 -21.54 -9.77 -1.30
N THR A 20 -22.50 -10.68 -1.33
CA THR A 20 -23.85 -10.43 -0.79
C THR A 20 -23.85 -10.37 0.74
N ASP A 21 -22.82 -10.89 1.40
CA ASP A 21 -22.71 -10.86 2.86
C ASP A 21 -22.06 -9.57 3.39
N TRP A 22 -21.67 -8.68 2.49
CA TRP A 22 -21.04 -7.41 2.86
C TRP A 22 -22.07 -6.42 3.38
N PRO A 23 -21.71 -5.58 4.37
CA PRO A 23 -22.60 -4.54 4.82
C PRO A 23 -23.01 -3.60 3.66
N VAL A 24 -24.26 -3.21 3.63
CA VAL A 24 -24.81 -2.34 2.58
C VAL A 24 -24.11 -0.97 2.54
N ASP A 25 -23.62 -0.53 3.69
CA ASP A 25 -22.91 0.74 3.89
C ASP A 25 -21.39 0.61 3.83
N ALA A 26 -20.86 -0.52 3.35
CA ALA A 26 -19.44 -0.72 3.20
C ALA A 26 -18.85 0.35 2.27
N ARG A 27 -17.82 1.05 2.75
CA ARG A 27 -17.14 2.08 2.00
C ARG A 27 -16.08 1.47 1.09
N GLU A 28 -16.05 1.92 -0.15
CA GLU A 28 -15.02 1.52 -1.11
C GLU A 28 -13.84 2.49 -1.06
N ILE A 29 -12.64 1.93 -0.93
CA ILE A 29 -11.39 2.67 -1.05
C ILE A 29 -10.63 2.09 -2.22
N LYS A 30 -10.39 2.90 -3.25
CA LYS A 30 -9.59 2.50 -4.40
C LYS A 30 -8.12 2.79 -4.14
N ILE A 31 -7.28 1.79 -4.35
CA ILE A 31 -5.85 1.87 -4.07
C ILE A 31 -5.08 1.50 -5.33
N THR A 32 -4.15 2.36 -5.71
CA THR A 32 -3.16 2.09 -6.76
C THR A 32 -1.79 2.10 -6.11
N GLN A 33 -1.00 1.05 -6.30
CA GLN A 33 0.33 0.92 -5.70
C GLN A 33 1.38 0.71 -6.77
N MET A 34 2.51 1.39 -6.61
CA MET A 34 3.69 1.26 -7.45
C MET A 34 4.92 1.13 -6.58
N TYR A 35 5.84 0.25 -6.97
CA TYR A 35 7.08 0.07 -6.25
C TYR A 35 8.12 1.06 -6.75
N LEU A 36 8.96 1.53 -5.84
CA LEU A 36 10.10 2.38 -6.17
C LEU A 36 11.37 1.54 -6.27
N SER A 37 12.23 1.93 -7.21
CA SER A 37 13.54 1.30 -7.39
C SER A 37 14.53 1.96 -6.44
N LEU A 38 14.78 1.30 -5.30
CA LEU A 38 15.69 1.80 -4.29
C LEU A 38 16.79 0.78 -4.04
N GLU A 39 17.99 1.29 -3.83
CA GLU A 39 19.18 0.49 -3.58
C GLU A 39 19.31 0.12 -2.08
N ARG A 40 18.23 -0.39 -1.48
CA ARG A 40 18.21 -0.79 -0.08
C ARG A 40 17.87 -2.25 0.08
N GLU A 41 18.80 -3.03 0.64
CA GLU A 41 18.51 -4.42 0.98
C GLU A 41 17.57 -4.49 2.19
N GLY A 42 16.64 -5.45 2.16
CA GLY A 42 15.71 -5.71 3.25
C GLY A 42 14.60 -4.69 3.40
N ALA A 43 14.50 -3.72 2.51
CA ALA A 43 13.44 -2.72 2.54
C ALA A 43 12.70 -2.68 1.21
N VAL A 44 11.39 -2.46 1.28
CA VAL A 44 10.54 -2.24 0.10
C VAL A 44 9.92 -0.86 0.24
N GLU A 45 10.13 -0.02 -0.77
CA GLU A 45 9.48 1.28 -0.84
C GLU A 45 8.44 1.28 -1.95
N ARG A 46 7.28 1.84 -1.65
CA ARG A 46 6.17 1.91 -2.60
C ARG A 46 5.40 3.22 -2.40
N VAL A 47 4.75 3.65 -3.48
CA VAL A 47 3.79 4.73 -3.41
C VAL A 47 2.39 4.14 -3.52
N ARG A 48 1.51 4.58 -2.65
CA ARG A 48 0.10 4.21 -2.65
C ARG A 48 -0.72 5.45 -2.91
N ILE A 49 -1.51 5.42 -3.99
CA ILE A 49 -2.50 6.45 -4.28
C ILE A 49 -3.84 5.91 -3.81
N LYS A 50 -4.46 6.61 -2.88
CA LYS A 50 -5.69 6.18 -2.22
C LYS A 50 -6.81 7.15 -2.54
N GLU A 51 -7.91 6.63 -3.08
CA GLU A 51 -9.14 7.39 -3.33
C GLU A 51 -10.22 6.91 -2.36
N ASP A 52 -10.64 7.80 -1.47
CA ASP A 52 -11.59 7.52 -0.41
C ASP A 52 -12.62 8.65 -0.37
N GLU A 53 -13.86 8.34 -0.76
CA GLU A 53 -14.97 9.32 -0.78
C GLU A 53 -14.64 10.62 -1.53
N GLY A 54 -13.99 10.48 -2.69
CA GLY A 54 -13.58 11.63 -3.51
C GLY A 54 -12.31 12.33 -3.05
N ARG A 55 -11.74 11.92 -1.92
CA ARG A 55 -10.45 12.44 -1.44
C ARG A 55 -9.31 11.57 -1.96
N VAL A 56 -8.35 12.20 -2.60
CA VAL A 56 -7.15 11.51 -3.10
C VAL A 56 -5.97 11.81 -2.17
N SER A 57 -5.31 10.77 -1.69
CA SER A 57 -4.11 10.87 -0.88
C SER A 57 -2.98 10.11 -1.55
N ILE A 58 -1.78 10.64 -1.50
CA ILE A 58 -0.57 9.99 -2.02
C ILE A 58 0.32 9.70 -0.83
N ILE A 59 0.62 8.41 -0.60
CA ILE A 59 1.33 7.95 0.58
C ILE A 59 2.60 7.24 0.15
N LEU A 60 3.73 7.71 0.64
CA LEU A 60 5.00 7.02 0.50
C LEU A 60 5.14 6.04 1.66
N CYS A 61 5.30 4.75 1.33
CA CYS A 61 5.43 3.68 2.32
C CYS A 61 6.79 3.02 2.20
N MET A 62 7.44 2.81 3.33
CA MET A 62 8.66 2.00 3.42
C MET A 62 8.41 0.86 4.39
N LYS A 63 8.70 -0.36 3.94
CA LYS A 63 8.55 -1.57 4.75
C LYS A 63 9.91 -2.24 4.88
N GLU A 64 10.39 -2.35 6.12
CA GLU A 64 11.66 -3.01 6.44
C GLU A 64 11.39 -4.35 7.11
N HIS A 65 12.04 -5.40 6.60
CA HIS A 65 11.96 -6.72 7.21
C HIS A 65 12.95 -6.79 8.39
N LEU A 66 12.45 -7.06 9.59
CA LEU A 66 13.24 -7.15 10.81
C LEU A 66 13.51 -8.60 11.24
N ALA A 67 12.52 -9.46 11.11
CA ALA A 67 12.56 -10.86 11.48
C ALA A 67 11.41 -11.59 10.77
N PRO A 68 11.37 -12.92 10.72
CA PRO A 68 10.26 -13.65 10.10
C PRO A 68 8.92 -13.18 10.65
N GLY A 69 8.05 -12.64 9.77
CA GLY A 69 6.74 -12.12 10.12
C GLY A 69 6.74 -10.78 10.85
N VAL A 70 7.91 -10.15 11.05
CA VAL A 70 8.02 -8.86 11.74
C VAL A 70 8.63 -7.82 10.83
N ASN A 71 7.91 -6.73 10.59
CA ASN A 71 8.35 -5.64 9.73
C ASN A 71 8.20 -4.29 10.44
N ARG A 72 9.04 -3.33 10.03
CA ARG A 72 8.84 -1.92 10.38
C ARG A 72 8.25 -1.21 9.17
N GLU A 73 7.12 -0.56 9.36
CA GLU A 73 6.48 0.21 8.31
C GLU A 73 6.52 1.69 8.66
N THR A 74 6.93 2.51 7.69
CA THR A 74 6.94 3.96 7.80
C THR A 74 6.08 4.51 6.67
N GLU A 75 5.13 5.38 7.00
CA GLU A 75 4.25 6.01 6.03
C GLU A 75 4.29 7.52 6.17
N VAL A 76 4.30 8.23 5.04
CA VAL A 76 4.21 9.68 4.99
C VAL A 76 3.33 10.10 3.81
N GLU A 77 2.37 10.98 4.07
CA GLU A 77 1.59 11.59 2.99
C GLU A 77 2.45 12.62 2.28
N ILE A 78 2.48 12.56 0.94
CA ILE A 78 3.28 13.45 0.12
C ILE A 78 2.39 14.31 -0.78
N SER A 79 2.94 15.42 -1.24
CA SER A 79 2.26 16.34 -2.15
C SER A 79 2.33 15.83 -3.59
N ASN A 80 1.49 16.43 -4.47
CA ASN A 80 1.58 16.17 -5.90
C ASN A 80 2.96 16.52 -6.48
N ALA A 81 3.57 17.59 -6.01
CA ALA A 81 4.89 17.99 -6.46
C ALA A 81 5.96 16.96 -6.08
N GLU A 82 5.91 16.44 -4.85
CA GLU A 82 6.80 15.37 -4.41
C GLU A 82 6.58 14.08 -5.20
N TRP A 83 5.31 13.76 -5.48
CA TRP A 83 4.97 12.60 -6.30
C TRP A 83 5.56 12.72 -7.71
N MET A 84 5.45 13.89 -8.34
CA MET A 84 6.02 14.11 -9.66
C MET A 84 7.54 13.89 -9.68
N MET A 85 8.23 14.26 -8.63
CA MET A 85 9.67 14.02 -8.49
C MET A 85 10.01 12.53 -8.33
N LEU A 86 9.13 11.77 -7.68
CA LEU A 86 9.34 10.34 -7.43
C LEU A 86 9.02 9.46 -8.64
N GLN A 87 8.29 9.96 -9.62
CA GLN A 87 7.88 9.16 -10.77
C GLN A 87 9.05 8.56 -11.54
N GLU A 88 10.19 9.20 -11.57
CA GLU A 88 11.42 8.69 -12.18
C GLU A 88 11.99 7.46 -11.46
N LYS A 89 11.60 7.27 -10.21
CA LYS A 89 12.08 6.17 -9.36
C LYS A 89 11.16 4.95 -9.39
N ILE A 90 10.09 4.98 -10.18
CA ILE A 90 9.16 3.85 -10.27
C ILE A 90 9.86 2.67 -10.92
N ASP A 91 9.78 1.51 -10.26
CA ASP A 91 10.26 0.26 -10.83
C ASP A 91 9.18 -0.34 -11.72
N THR A 92 9.28 -0.09 -13.00
CA THR A 92 8.31 -0.55 -14.00
C THR A 92 8.32 -2.06 -14.19
N THR A 93 9.37 -2.74 -13.76
CA THR A 93 9.47 -4.20 -13.87
C THR A 93 8.55 -4.93 -12.88
N ARG A 94 8.15 -4.27 -11.80
CA ARG A 94 7.30 -4.85 -10.76
C ARG A 94 5.81 -4.61 -10.99
N GLY A 95 5.47 -3.78 -11.97
CA GLY A 95 4.10 -3.48 -12.33
C GLY A 95 3.35 -2.61 -11.33
N THR A 96 2.13 -2.27 -11.72
CA THR A 96 1.22 -1.47 -10.91
C THR A 96 0.12 -2.36 -10.35
N ILE A 97 -0.15 -2.26 -9.05
CA ILE A 97 -1.21 -3.00 -8.39
C ILE A 97 -2.40 -2.07 -8.20
N ARG A 98 -3.57 -2.50 -8.67
CA ARG A 98 -4.83 -1.80 -8.42
C ARG A 98 -5.75 -2.71 -7.64
N LYS A 99 -6.30 -2.20 -6.54
CA LYS A 99 -7.21 -2.97 -5.69
C LYS A 99 -8.28 -2.07 -5.10
N THR A 100 -9.38 -2.69 -4.69
CA THR A 100 -10.44 -2.03 -3.95
C THR A 100 -10.51 -2.65 -2.55
N ARG A 101 -10.52 -1.79 -1.53
CA ARG A 101 -10.72 -2.20 -0.14
C ARG A 101 -12.09 -1.77 0.31
N TYR A 102 -12.79 -2.67 0.97
CA TYR A 102 -14.10 -2.40 1.57
C TYR A 102 -13.94 -2.31 3.09
N VAL A 103 -14.46 -1.27 3.67
CA VAL A 103 -14.39 -1.02 5.12
C VAL A 103 -15.75 -0.70 5.72
#